data_33d6602e1d600e4515b6af37c0b3b058
#
_entry.id   33d6602e1d600e4515b6af37c0b3b058
#
_cell.length_a   1.000
_cell.length_b   1.000
_cell.length_c   1.000
_cell.angle_alpha   90.00
_cell.angle_beta   90.00
_cell.angle_gamma   90.00
#
_symmetry.space_group_name_H-M   'P 1'
#
loop_
_entity.id
_entity.type
_entity.pdbx_description
1 polymer ?
#
loop_
_entity_poly.entity_id
_entity_poly.type
_entity_poly.pdbx_seq_one_letter_code
_entity_poly.pdbx_strand_id
1 'polypeptide(L)'
;MSQIISPPTPYLTAPKVGFVSLGCPKALTDSEQILTQLRAEGYETSASYEGADLVIVNTCGFIDDAVRESLDAIGEALNKNGKVIVTGCLGAKSGPTGGNLIEHVHPSVLAVTGPHATTEVMQAVHLHLPKPHDPFIDLVPPQGIRLTPKHYAYLKISEGCNHRCTFCIIPSMRGDLVSRPIHDVLREAENLAKAGVKELLVISQDTSAYGVDVKYRTGFVNGRAVRTRMTDMVRELATLGMWVRLHYVYPYPSVDEVIPLMNETHASGGRVLPYLDVPFQHASPRILKLMKRPASSERNLDRIRAWREACPDLTIRSTFIAGFPGETEEEFQELLDFLVEAQLDRVGCFAYSPVEGATANELPDPVPEEIRNERVARFMAVQESISRKRLAKKVGKVVKCLVDEVNVDGGIARSMADAPEIDGSVFISAAEKPWKRYKVGDIVSVRITGSDSHDLWGDVA
;
A
#
# COMPACT_ATOMS: atom_id res chain seq x y z
N MET A 1 43.31 -47.15 -22.03
CA MET A 1 43.28 -45.66 -21.87
C MET A 1 42.22 -45.29 -20.82
N SER A 2 42.69 -45.08 -19.62
CA SER A 2 41.81 -44.71 -18.51
C SER A 2 41.49 -43.21 -18.60
N GLN A 3 40.25 -42.87 -18.82
CA GLN A 3 39.78 -41.48 -18.70
C GLN A 3 39.85 -41.05 -17.24
N ILE A 4 40.66 -40.06 -16.95
CA ILE A 4 40.69 -39.37 -15.66
C ILE A 4 39.42 -38.54 -15.60
N ILE A 5 38.44 -38.98 -14.81
CA ILE A 5 37.27 -38.18 -14.45
C ILE A 5 37.77 -37.14 -13.45
N SER A 6 37.86 -35.91 -13.88
CA SER A 6 38.14 -34.77 -12.97
C SER A 6 37.06 -34.73 -11.85
N PRO A 7 37.46 -34.53 -10.59
CA PRO A 7 36.48 -34.40 -9.51
C PRO A 7 35.53 -33.24 -9.80
N PRO A 8 34.24 -33.31 -9.40
CA PRO A 8 33.31 -32.23 -9.58
C PRO A 8 33.85 -30.99 -8.88
N THR A 9 33.80 -29.88 -9.57
CA THR A 9 34.14 -28.55 -9.03
C THR A 9 33.40 -28.37 -7.72
N PRO A 10 34.04 -27.86 -6.64
CA PRO A 10 33.32 -27.65 -5.38
C PRO A 10 32.09 -26.77 -5.61
N TYR A 11 30.95 -27.17 -5.05
CA TYR A 11 29.71 -26.42 -5.08
C TYR A 11 30.02 -25.01 -4.61
N LEU A 12 30.02 -24.05 -5.53
CA LEU A 12 30.03 -22.64 -5.17
C LEU A 12 28.72 -22.42 -4.41
N THR A 13 28.84 -21.96 -3.18
CA THR A 13 27.67 -21.50 -2.41
C THR A 13 26.91 -20.49 -3.27
N ALA A 14 25.59 -20.60 -3.33
CA ALA A 14 24.77 -19.68 -4.10
C ALA A 14 25.10 -18.22 -3.71
N PRO A 15 25.30 -17.32 -4.68
CA PRO A 15 25.55 -15.92 -4.36
C PRO A 15 24.41 -15.33 -3.54
N LYS A 16 24.77 -14.55 -2.52
CA LYS A 16 23.83 -13.98 -1.55
C LYS A 16 23.54 -12.52 -1.87
N VAL A 17 22.27 -12.19 -2.08
CA VAL A 17 21.82 -10.83 -2.37
C VAL A 17 21.12 -10.24 -1.14
N GLY A 18 21.69 -9.15 -0.59
CA GLY A 18 21.05 -8.34 0.41
C GLY A 18 19.91 -7.52 -0.20
N PHE A 19 18.81 -7.34 0.53
CA PHE A 19 17.68 -6.59 0.01
C PHE A 19 17.10 -5.65 1.07
N VAL A 20 16.93 -4.38 0.68
CA VAL A 20 16.27 -3.34 1.50
C VAL A 20 15.10 -2.80 0.74
N SER A 21 13.92 -2.81 1.37
CA SER A 21 12.68 -2.28 0.80
C SER A 21 12.24 -1.06 1.59
N LEU A 22 12.22 0.09 0.93
CA LEU A 22 11.73 1.36 1.48
C LEU A 22 10.46 1.78 0.75
N GLY A 23 9.58 2.50 1.45
CA GLY A 23 8.41 3.15 0.85
C GLY A 23 7.09 2.43 1.05
N CYS A 24 6.14 2.71 0.15
CA CYS A 24 4.74 2.35 0.28
C CYS A 24 4.44 0.88 -0.10
N PRO A 25 3.22 0.36 0.16
CA PRO A 25 2.82 -0.99 -0.24
C PRO A 25 3.06 -1.35 -1.71
N LYS A 26 3.05 -0.36 -2.62
CA LYS A 26 3.35 -0.58 -4.04
C LYS A 26 4.83 -0.90 -4.27
N ALA A 27 5.73 -0.19 -3.57
CA ALA A 27 7.16 -0.50 -3.60
C ALA A 27 7.45 -1.87 -2.96
N LEU A 28 6.71 -2.24 -1.92
CA LEU A 28 6.82 -3.54 -1.28
C LEU A 28 6.47 -4.68 -2.25
N THR A 29 5.39 -4.56 -3.04
CA THR A 29 5.05 -5.56 -4.06
C THR A 29 6.09 -5.63 -5.19
N ASP A 30 6.72 -4.53 -5.56
CA ASP A 30 7.85 -4.53 -6.50
C ASP A 30 9.05 -5.30 -5.90
N SER A 31 9.34 -5.09 -4.62
CA SER A 31 10.38 -5.85 -3.88
C SER A 31 10.09 -7.36 -3.85
N GLU A 32 8.85 -7.75 -3.58
CA GLU A 32 8.42 -9.15 -3.56
C GLU A 32 8.62 -9.82 -4.93
N GLN A 33 8.37 -9.11 -6.03
CA GLN A 33 8.61 -9.62 -7.38
C GLN A 33 10.09 -9.83 -7.66
N ILE A 34 10.94 -8.86 -7.29
CA ILE A 34 12.40 -8.98 -7.47
C ILE A 34 12.96 -10.15 -6.63
N LEU A 35 12.56 -10.23 -5.35
CA LEU A 35 12.97 -11.33 -4.47
C LEU A 35 12.52 -12.70 -5.00
N THR A 36 11.29 -12.77 -5.53
CA THR A 36 10.76 -13.99 -6.15
C THR A 36 11.61 -14.41 -7.35
N GLN A 37 11.99 -13.45 -8.20
CA GLN A 37 12.83 -13.73 -9.37
C GLN A 37 14.26 -14.15 -8.97
N LEU A 38 14.88 -13.47 -7.99
CA LEU A 38 16.18 -13.84 -7.44
C LEU A 38 16.18 -15.30 -6.95
N ARG A 39 15.16 -15.67 -6.16
CA ARG A 39 15.03 -17.05 -5.66
C ARG A 39 14.76 -18.05 -6.77
N ALA A 40 13.91 -17.70 -7.76
CA ALA A 40 13.65 -18.54 -8.92
C ALA A 40 14.91 -18.80 -9.77
N GLU A 41 15.88 -17.91 -9.73
CA GLU A 41 17.17 -18.06 -10.40
C GLU A 41 18.27 -18.65 -9.51
N GLY A 42 17.92 -19.03 -8.26
CA GLY A 42 18.80 -19.75 -7.33
C GLY A 42 19.70 -18.86 -6.46
N TYR A 43 19.49 -17.54 -6.43
CA TYR A 43 20.19 -16.64 -5.49
C TYR A 43 19.66 -16.80 -4.06
N GLU A 44 20.55 -16.77 -3.07
CA GLU A 44 20.14 -16.60 -1.68
C GLU A 44 19.77 -15.13 -1.41
N THR A 45 18.76 -14.90 -0.57
CA THR A 45 18.34 -13.56 -0.18
C THR A 45 18.56 -13.31 1.31
N SER A 46 18.96 -12.09 1.67
CA SER A 46 19.27 -11.70 3.05
C SER A 46 18.70 -10.31 3.36
N ALA A 47 18.28 -10.10 4.61
CA ALA A 47 17.94 -8.77 5.11
C ALA A 47 19.18 -7.98 5.62
N SER A 48 20.38 -8.58 5.59
CA SER A 48 21.62 -7.96 6.06
C SER A 48 22.47 -7.45 4.91
N TYR A 49 23.09 -6.31 5.09
CA TYR A 49 24.11 -5.76 4.20
C TYR A 49 25.41 -6.57 4.27
N GLU A 50 25.77 -6.97 5.50
CA GLU A 50 27.02 -7.67 5.78
C GLU A 50 26.93 -9.13 5.33
N GLY A 51 27.98 -9.58 4.64
CA GLY A 51 28.05 -10.93 4.14
C GLY A 51 27.18 -11.22 2.92
N ALA A 52 26.53 -10.22 2.34
CA ALA A 52 25.93 -10.30 1.01
C ALA A 52 26.98 -10.02 -0.07
N ASP A 53 26.89 -10.70 -1.19
CA ASP A 53 27.78 -10.49 -2.35
C ASP A 53 27.40 -9.24 -3.13
N LEU A 54 26.14 -8.78 -2.99
CA LEU A 54 25.56 -7.58 -3.58
C LEU A 54 24.33 -7.16 -2.78
N VAL A 55 24.01 -5.87 -2.74
CA VAL A 55 22.82 -5.32 -2.07
C VAL A 55 21.92 -4.62 -3.10
N ILE A 56 20.61 -4.87 -3.01
CA ILE A 56 19.59 -4.14 -3.77
C ILE A 56 18.82 -3.24 -2.78
N VAL A 57 18.70 -1.94 -3.10
CA VAL A 57 17.92 -0.97 -2.33
C VAL A 57 16.75 -0.52 -3.18
N ASN A 58 15.52 -0.89 -2.79
CA ASN A 58 14.29 -0.38 -3.41
C ASN A 58 13.85 0.87 -2.67
N THR A 59 13.72 1.98 -3.39
CA THR A 59 13.65 3.34 -2.86
C THR A 59 12.31 4.01 -3.04
N CYS A 60 12.00 4.96 -2.16
CA CYS A 60 10.91 5.91 -2.30
C CYS A 60 11.44 7.27 -2.79
N GLY A 61 10.69 7.94 -3.67
CA GLY A 61 11.05 9.25 -4.22
C GLY A 61 9.90 10.26 -4.18
N PHE A 62 8.84 9.99 -3.38
CA PHE A 62 7.60 10.74 -3.47
C PHE A 62 7.67 12.10 -2.76
N ILE A 63 8.14 12.12 -1.51
CA ILE A 63 8.31 13.34 -0.70
C ILE A 63 9.76 13.49 -0.30
N ASP A 64 10.20 14.71 0.05
CA ASP A 64 11.61 15.02 0.32
C ASP A 64 12.18 14.22 1.50
N ASP A 65 11.38 13.96 2.55
CA ASP A 65 11.81 13.10 3.66
C ASP A 65 12.10 11.67 3.20
N ALA A 66 11.25 11.09 2.34
CA ALA A 66 11.46 9.75 1.80
C ALA A 66 12.64 9.72 0.81
N VAL A 67 12.90 10.81 0.09
CA VAL A 67 14.11 10.96 -0.74
C VAL A 67 15.36 10.92 0.14
N ARG A 68 15.38 11.69 1.23
CA ARG A 68 16.49 11.73 2.19
C ARG A 68 16.73 10.36 2.81
N GLU A 69 15.70 9.73 3.35
CA GLU A 69 15.78 8.37 3.90
C GLU A 69 16.34 7.36 2.88
N SER A 70 15.89 7.45 1.64
CA SER A 70 16.39 6.57 0.56
C SER A 70 17.87 6.81 0.26
N LEU A 71 18.31 8.07 0.18
CA LEU A 71 19.72 8.40 -0.04
C LEU A 71 20.60 7.97 1.14
N ASP A 72 20.15 8.15 2.37
CA ASP A 72 20.85 7.70 3.57
C ASP A 72 21.02 6.17 3.59
N ALA A 73 19.95 5.42 3.25
CA ALA A 73 19.99 3.96 3.17
C ALA A 73 20.94 3.45 2.06
N ILE A 74 21.00 4.14 0.90
CA ILE A 74 21.98 3.83 -0.15
C ILE A 74 23.40 4.06 0.37
N GLY A 75 23.66 5.19 1.05
CA GLY A 75 24.94 5.50 1.64
C GLY A 75 25.37 4.46 2.68
N GLU A 76 24.45 4.02 3.54
CA GLU A 76 24.70 2.95 4.51
C GLU A 76 25.04 1.62 3.82
N ALA A 77 24.28 1.24 2.79
CA ALA A 77 24.53 0.01 2.03
C ALA A 77 25.91 0.04 1.34
N LEU A 78 26.29 1.16 0.75
CA LEU A 78 27.60 1.36 0.13
C LEU A 78 28.75 1.25 1.17
N ASN A 79 28.58 1.85 2.34
CA ASN A 79 29.58 1.81 3.42
C ASN A 79 29.76 0.39 3.99
N LYS A 80 28.69 -0.41 4.08
CA LYS A 80 28.71 -1.75 4.67
C LYS A 80 29.04 -2.87 3.68
N ASN A 81 28.70 -2.69 2.41
CA ASN A 81 28.86 -3.73 1.39
C ASN A 81 29.69 -3.27 0.18
N GLY A 82 29.50 -2.06 -0.30
CA GLY A 82 30.21 -1.48 -1.45
C GLY A 82 29.66 -1.84 -2.82
N LYS A 83 28.84 -2.89 -2.96
CA LYS A 83 28.23 -3.32 -4.23
C LYS A 83 26.70 -3.11 -4.14
N VAL A 84 26.22 -1.99 -4.62
CA VAL A 84 24.82 -1.60 -4.48
C VAL A 84 24.16 -1.35 -5.82
N ILE A 85 23.03 -2.00 -6.06
CA ILE A 85 22.06 -1.70 -7.13
C ILE A 85 20.87 -0.96 -6.49
N VAL A 86 20.45 0.12 -7.12
CA VAL A 86 19.32 0.91 -6.64
C VAL A 86 18.14 0.80 -7.62
N THR A 87 16.93 0.63 -7.08
CA THR A 87 15.68 0.58 -7.85
C THR A 87 14.60 1.40 -7.17
N GLY A 88 13.44 1.51 -7.79
CA GLY A 88 12.27 2.15 -7.21
C GLY A 88 12.07 3.60 -7.66
N CYS A 89 11.16 4.29 -6.97
CA CYS A 89 10.67 5.61 -7.41
C CYS A 89 11.77 6.68 -7.47
N LEU A 90 12.73 6.64 -6.54
CA LEU A 90 13.86 7.58 -6.56
C LEU A 90 14.75 7.41 -7.79
N GLY A 91 14.85 6.18 -8.31
CA GLY A 91 15.59 5.89 -9.53
C GLY A 91 15.05 6.56 -10.80
N ALA A 92 13.83 7.10 -10.75
CA ALA A 92 13.24 7.87 -11.84
C ALA A 92 13.46 9.41 -11.71
N LYS A 93 14.09 9.89 -10.62
CA LYS A 93 14.34 11.33 -10.42
C LYS A 93 15.61 11.79 -11.13
N SER A 94 15.51 12.96 -11.80
CA SER A 94 16.65 13.64 -12.41
C SER A 94 17.48 14.40 -11.37
N GLY A 95 18.78 14.45 -11.57
CA GLY A 95 19.68 15.26 -10.77
C GLY A 95 19.70 16.75 -11.20
N PRO A 96 20.26 17.62 -10.38
CA PRO A 96 20.24 19.09 -10.60
C PRO A 96 21.01 19.53 -11.86
N THR A 97 21.95 18.75 -12.35
CA THR A 97 22.76 19.06 -13.54
C THR A 97 22.40 18.16 -14.75
N GLY A 98 21.26 17.47 -14.70
CA GLY A 98 20.91 16.38 -15.62
C GLY A 98 21.45 15.03 -15.14
N GLY A 99 21.05 13.95 -15.80
CA GLY A 99 21.34 12.59 -15.31
C GLY A 99 20.47 12.16 -14.15
N ASN A 100 20.86 11.11 -13.43
CA ASN A 100 20.09 10.57 -12.33
C ASN A 100 20.52 11.18 -10.97
N LEU A 101 19.57 11.49 -10.10
CA LEU A 101 19.85 12.08 -8.78
C LEU A 101 20.73 11.14 -7.91
N ILE A 102 20.48 9.84 -7.94
CA ILE A 102 21.22 8.86 -7.15
C ILE A 102 22.67 8.80 -7.60
N GLU A 103 22.94 8.74 -8.91
CA GLU A 103 24.29 8.73 -9.47
C GLU A 103 25.05 10.03 -9.16
N HIS A 104 24.34 11.15 -9.05
CA HIS A 104 24.94 12.42 -8.64
C HIS A 104 25.38 12.42 -7.19
N VAL A 105 24.58 11.86 -6.27
CA VAL A 105 24.86 11.82 -4.83
C VAL A 105 25.78 10.64 -4.46
N HIS A 106 25.58 9.50 -5.09
CA HIS A 106 26.28 8.24 -4.83
C HIS A 106 26.86 7.66 -6.14
N PRO A 107 27.93 8.22 -6.69
CA PRO A 107 28.48 7.82 -7.99
C PRO A 107 29.08 6.40 -7.99
N SER A 108 29.21 5.75 -6.84
CA SER A 108 29.73 4.38 -6.69
C SER A 108 28.67 3.29 -6.79
N VAL A 109 27.37 3.62 -6.97
CA VAL A 109 26.34 2.60 -7.19
C VAL A 109 26.60 1.87 -8.51
N LEU A 110 26.33 0.56 -8.52
CA LEU A 110 26.61 -0.29 -9.69
C LEU A 110 25.60 -0.07 -10.81
N ALA A 111 24.34 0.19 -10.47
CA ALA A 111 23.27 0.48 -11.41
C ALA A 111 22.12 1.19 -10.69
N VAL A 112 21.40 2.01 -11.47
CA VAL A 112 20.14 2.66 -11.03
C VAL A 112 19.05 2.28 -12.02
N THR A 113 17.92 1.78 -11.50
CA THR A 113 16.71 1.46 -12.28
C THR A 113 15.49 2.15 -11.70
N GLY A 114 14.43 2.33 -12.51
CA GLY A 114 13.18 2.92 -12.09
C GLY A 114 12.26 1.94 -11.32
N PRO A 115 11.02 2.36 -11.01
CA PRO A 115 9.99 1.47 -10.50
C PRO A 115 9.60 0.42 -11.57
N HIS A 116 9.09 -0.75 -11.15
CA HIS A 116 8.70 -1.89 -12.03
C HIS A 116 9.82 -2.48 -12.89
N ALA A 117 11.04 -2.21 -12.56
CA ALA A 117 12.21 -2.57 -13.33
C ALA A 117 12.78 -3.95 -12.94
N THR A 118 11.94 -4.96 -12.66
CA THR A 118 12.40 -6.29 -12.23
C THR A 118 13.38 -6.89 -13.26
N THR A 119 13.10 -6.76 -14.55
CA THR A 119 13.97 -7.27 -15.61
C THR A 119 15.33 -6.55 -15.61
N GLU A 120 15.33 -5.23 -15.51
CA GLU A 120 16.54 -4.40 -15.51
C GLU A 120 17.37 -4.64 -14.23
N VAL A 121 16.70 -4.79 -13.08
CA VAL A 121 17.37 -5.17 -11.81
C VAL A 121 18.05 -6.54 -11.98
N MET A 122 17.36 -7.55 -12.52
CA MET A 122 17.95 -8.86 -12.76
C MET A 122 19.10 -8.80 -13.75
N GLN A 123 19.01 -8.01 -14.81
CA GLN A 123 20.12 -7.77 -15.73
C GLN A 123 21.32 -7.16 -15.01
N ALA A 124 21.11 -6.16 -14.17
CA ALA A 124 22.16 -5.56 -13.36
C ALA A 124 22.78 -6.57 -12.38
N VAL A 125 21.99 -7.42 -11.74
CA VAL A 125 22.49 -8.51 -10.89
C VAL A 125 23.37 -9.45 -11.69
N HIS A 126 22.95 -9.90 -12.89
CA HIS A 126 23.71 -10.81 -13.73
C HIS A 126 25.04 -10.24 -14.23
N LEU A 127 25.16 -8.90 -14.34
CA LEU A 127 26.42 -8.24 -14.69
C LEU A 127 27.46 -8.33 -13.57
N HIS A 128 27.03 -8.43 -12.31
CA HIS A 128 27.89 -8.33 -11.13
C HIS A 128 28.01 -9.63 -10.33
N LEU A 129 27.06 -10.56 -10.50
CA LEU A 129 27.07 -11.88 -9.86
C LEU A 129 26.90 -12.99 -10.90
N PRO A 130 27.62 -14.12 -10.76
CA PRO A 130 27.41 -15.28 -11.62
C PRO A 130 26.00 -15.85 -11.36
N LYS A 131 25.34 -16.33 -12.44
CA LYS A 131 24.09 -17.08 -12.28
C LYS A 131 24.38 -18.37 -11.49
N PRO A 132 23.59 -18.67 -10.44
CA PRO A 132 23.68 -19.93 -9.71
C PRO A 132 23.44 -21.11 -10.65
N HIS A 133 24.10 -22.25 -10.39
CA HIS A 133 24.18 -23.35 -11.36
C HIS A 133 22.95 -24.26 -11.36
N ASP A 134 22.07 -24.20 -10.38
CA ASP A 134 20.91 -25.11 -10.30
C ASP A 134 19.62 -24.39 -9.91
N PRO A 135 18.76 -24.04 -10.89
CA PRO A 135 17.47 -23.40 -10.64
C PRO A 135 16.44 -24.32 -9.98
N PHE A 136 16.73 -25.62 -9.77
CA PHE A 136 15.78 -26.59 -9.21
C PHE A 136 15.93 -26.79 -7.69
N ILE A 137 16.97 -26.25 -7.06
CA ILE A 137 17.22 -26.45 -5.62
C ILE A 137 16.26 -25.61 -4.75
N ASP A 138 15.84 -24.44 -5.24
CA ASP A 138 14.92 -23.56 -4.52
C ASP A 138 13.58 -23.43 -5.25
N LEU A 139 12.61 -24.27 -4.86
CA LEU A 139 11.24 -24.17 -5.35
C LEU A 139 10.59 -22.89 -4.76
N VAL A 140 10.35 -21.91 -5.63
CA VAL A 140 9.58 -20.71 -5.27
C VAL A 140 8.10 -21.09 -5.12
N PRO A 141 7.45 -20.76 -4.00
CA PRO A 141 6.04 -21.02 -3.82
C PRO A 141 5.19 -20.38 -4.92
N PRO A 142 4.05 -20.98 -5.33
CA PRO A 142 3.18 -20.43 -6.38
C PRO A 142 2.66 -19.01 -6.11
N GLN A 143 2.58 -18.60 -4.85
CA GLN A 143 2.21 -17.26 -4.40
C GLN A 143 3.38 -16.27 -4.42
N GLY A 144 4.59 -16.71 -4.77
CA GLY A 144 5.83 -15.93 -4.70
C GLY A 144 6.34 -15.74 -3.27
N ILE A 145 7.43 -14.96 -3.13
CA ILE A 145 7.96 -14.54 -1.84
C ILE A 145 7.13 -13.36 -1.35
N ARG A 146 6.80 -13.36 -0.06
CA ARG A 146 6.04 -12.30 0.61
C ARG A 146 6.84 -11.70 1.76
N LEU A 147 6.80 -10.37 1.84
CA LEU A 147 7.37 -9.59 2.95
C LEU A 147 6.31 -9.28 4.01
N THR A 148 5.03 -9.38 3.65
CA THR A 148 3.93 -9.28 4.61
C THR A 148 3.83 -10.51 5.52
N PRO A 149 3.24 -10.39 6.71
CA PRO A 149 2.80 -11.54 7.50
C PRO A 149 1.92 -12.50 6.70
N LYS A 150 1.90 -13.78 7.08
CA LYS A 150 1.23 -14.84 6.28
C LYS A 150 -0.28 -14.67 6.13
N HIS A 151 -0.95 -13.94 7.02
CA HIS A 151 -2.40 -13.85 7.09
C HIS A 151 -3.00 -12.69 6.27
N TYR A 152 -2.18 -11.77 5.76
CA TYR A 152 -2.62 -10.77 4.79
C TYR A 152 -1.61 -10.58 3.66
N ALA A 153 -2.07 -10.04 2.53
CA ALA A 153 -1.22 -9.73 1.39
C ALA A 153 -1.74 -8.54 0.61
N TYR A 154 -0.82 -7.78 0.02
CA TYR A 154 -1.17 -6.76 -0.97
C TYR A 154 -1.38 -7.41 -2.34
N LEU A 155 -2.45 -7.00 -3.03
CA LEU A 155 -2.77 -7.40 -4.40
C LEU A 155 -2.74 -6.15 -5.28
N LYS A 156 -1.65 -5.98 -6.00
CA LYS A 156 -1.49 -4.84 -6.92
C LYS A 156 -2.18 -5.13 -8.25
N ILE A 157 -3.15 -4.30 -8.62
CA ILE A 157 -4.03 -4.54 -9.79
C ILE A 157 -3.68 -3.70 -11.01
N SER A 158 -2.98 -2.59 -10.82
CA SER A 158 -2.52 -1.71 -11.91
C SER A 158 -1.30 -0.91 -11.49
N GLU A 159 -0.67 -0.29 -12.47
CA GLU A 159 0.46 0.62 -12.34
C GLU A 159 0.17 1.98 -12.95
N GLY A 160 0.89 3.01 -12.51
CA GLY A 160 0.77 4.36 -13.04
C GLY A 160 -0.55 5.04 -12.75
N CYS A 161 -0.71 6.28 -13.18
CA CYS A 161 -1.89 7.08 -12.92
C CYS A 161 -2.11 8.12 -14.01
N ASN A 162 -3.34 8.19 -14.54
CA ASN A 162 -3.71 9.18 -15.56
C ASN A 162 -4.11 10.53 -14.97
N HIS A 163 -4.23 10.65 -13.63
CA HIS A 163 -4.47 11.94 -13.00
C HIS A 163 -3.27 12.85 -13.14
N ARG A 164 -3.55 14.15 -13.24
CA ARG A 164 -2.55 15.21 -13.31
C ARG A 164 -2.75 16.20 -12.17
N CYS A 165 -2.95 15.64 -10.93
CA CYS A 165 -3.06 16.45 -9.73
C CYS A 165 -1.81 17.31 -9.58
N THR A 166 -1.98 18.61 -9.33
CA THR A 166 -0.88 19.59 -9.38
C THR A 166 0.18 19.38 -8.30
N PHE A 167 -0.19 18.76 -7.18
CA PHE A 167 0.71 18.41 -6.06
C PHE A 167 1.44 17.07 -6.21
N CYS A 168 1.18 16.31 -7.29
CA CYS A 168 1.59 14.92 -7.39
C CYS A 168 2.52 14.69 -8.59
N ILE A 169 3.59 13.94 -8.36
CA ILE A 169 4.59 13.56 -9.37
C ILE A 169 4.53 12.07 -9.75
N ILE A 170 3.55 11.33 -9.28
CA ILE A 170 3.42 9.88 -9.55
C ILE A 170 3.44 9.57 -11.06
N PRO A 171 2.71 10.29 -11.93
CA PRO A 171 2.74 10.00 -13.36
C PRO A 171 4.13 10.14 -13.99
N SER A 172 4.96 11.06 -13.51
CA SER A 172 6.33 11.20 -14.00
C SER A 172 7.27 10.09 -13.56
N MET A 173 6.99 9.45 -12.41
CA MET A 173 7.80 8.36 -11.87
C MET A 173 7.32 6.98 -12.32
N ARG A 174 6.00 6.76 -12.36
CA ARG A 174 5.40 5.44 -12.59
C ARG A 174 4.62 5.33 -13.91
N GLY A 175 4.61 6.39 -14.72
CA GLY A 175 3.92 6.42 -16.00
C GLY A 175 2.41 6.53 -15.90
N ASP A 176 1.76 6.36 -17.04
CA ASP A 176 0.31 6.34 -17.18
C ASP A 176 -0.27 5.02 -16.67
N LEU A 177 -1.59 5.00 -16.45
CA LEU A 177 -2.30 3.81 -15.97
C LEU A 177 -2.11 2.61 -16.91
N VAL A 178 -1.68 1.50 -16.34
CA VAL A 178 -1.60 0.18 -16.99
C VAL A 178 -2.28 -0.84 -16.09
N SER A 179 -3.46 -1.30 -16.49
CA SER A 179 -4.22 -2.31 -15.76
C SER A 179 -3.71 -3.71 -16.05
N ARG A 180 -3.49 -4.49 -14.99
CA ARG A 180 -3.17 -5.91 -15.13
C ARG A 180 -4.38 -6.67 -15.69
N PRO A 181 -4.17 -7.69 -16.56
CA PRO A 181 -5.23 -8.54 -17.02
C PRO A 181 -6.00 -9.19 -15.85
N ILE A 182 -7.34 -9.22 -15.94
CA ILE A 182 -8.19 -9.74 -14.86
C ILE A 182 -7.85 -11.19 -14.47
N HIS A 183 -7.48 -12.02 -15.45
CA HIS A 183 -7.12 -13.41 -15.18
C HIS A 183 -5.82 -13.57 -14.40
N ASP A 184 -4.86 -12.66 -14.57
CA ASP A 184 -3.60 -12.66 -13.80
C ASP A 184 -3.84 -12.21 -12.36
N VAL A 185 -4.66 -11.17 -12.17
CA VAL A 185 -5.05 -10.68 -10.84
C VAL A 185 -5.77 -11.77 -10.06
N LEU A 186 -6.77 -12.43 -10.67
CA LEU A 186 -7.54 -13.46 -9.98
C LEU A 186 -6.73 -14.74 -9.72
N ARG A 187 -5.83 -15.13 -10.64
CA ARG A 187 -4.92 -16.26 -10.44
C ARG A 187 -3.96 -16.01 -9.27
N GLU A 188 -3.41 -14.82 -9.15
CA GLU A 188 -2.59 -14.45 -7.99
C GLU A 188 -3.40 -14.50 -6.70
N ALA A 189 -4.61 -13.95 -6.68
CA ALA A 189 -5.50 -14.00 -5.53
C ALA A 189 -5.88 -15.44 -5.13
N GLU A 190 -6.15 -16.33 -6.08
CA GLU A 190 -6.37 -17.76 -5.83
C GLU A 190 -5.16 -18.44 -5.19
N ASN A 191 -3.94 -18.13 -5.67
CA ASN A 191 -2.71 -18.67 -5.08
C ASN A 191 -2.51 -18.18 -3.64
N LEU A 192 -2.81 -16.92 -3.36
CA LEU A 192 -2.77 -16.34 -2.02
C LEU A 192 -3.79 -17.00 -1.09
N ALA A 193 -5.01 -17.24 -1.56
CA ALA A 193 -6.04 -17.98 -0.81
C ALA A 193 -5.58 -19.40 -0.45
N LYS A 194 -5.02 -20.12 -1.42
CA LYS A 194 -4.46 -21.49 -1.22
C LYS A 194 -3.29 -21.47 -0.24
N ALA A 195 -2.49 -20.41 -0.20
CA ALA A 195 -1.40 -20.21 0.76
C ALA A 195 -1.88 -19.87 2.18
N GLY A 196 -3.18 -19.67 2.39
CA GLY A 196 -3.79 -19.42 3.70
C GLY A 196 -3.95 -17.94 4.07
N VAL A 197 -3.75 -17.01 3.14
CA VAL A 197 -4.04 -15.59 3.33
C VAL A 197 -5.51 -15.41 3.71
N LYS A 198 -5.78 -14.54 4.68
CA LYS A 198 -7.13 -14.24 5.19
C LYS A 198 -7.66 -12.89 4.76
N GLU A 199 -6.76 -11.95 4.43
CA GLU A 199 -7.13 -10.61 3.98
C GLU A 199 -6.29 -10.21 2.76
N LEU A 200 -6.97 -9.76 1.69
CA LEU A 200 -6.37 -9.11 0.53
C LEU A 200 -6.57 -7.60 0.60
N LEU A 201 -5.47 -6.87 0.56
CA LEU A 201 -5.46 -5.42 0.42
C LEU A 201 -5.26 -5.09 -1.06
N VAL A 202 -6.33 -4.70 -1.73
CA VAL A 202 -6.29 -4.31 -3.15
C VAL A 202 -5.69 -2.92 -3.26
N ILE A 203 -4.59 -2.80 -4.00
CA ILE A 203 -3.82 -1.56 -4.13
C ILE A 203 -3.51 -1.21 -5.59
N SER A 204 -3.47 0.08 -5.85
CA SER A 204 -2.91 0.72 -7.05
C SER A 204 -2.67 2.20 -6.77
N GLN A 205 -2.35 3.02 -7.77
CA GLN A 205 -2.35 4.47 -7.61
C GLN A 205 -3.77 5.05 -7.62
N ASP A 206 -4.67 4.43 -8.39
CA ASP A 206 -6.12 4.68 -8.39
C ASP A 206 -6.86 3.36 -8.66
N THR A 207 -7.37 2.74 -7.61
CA THR A 207 -8.07 1.45 -7.67
C THR A 207 -9.38 1.56 -8.44
N SER A 208 -10.04 2.71 -8.39
CA SER A 208 -11.32 2.94 -9.09
C SER A 208 -11.17 3.07 -10.60
N ALA A 209 -9.97 3.38 -11.10
CA ALA A 209 -9.67 3.46 -12.53
C ALA A 209 -9.30 2.11 -13.17
N TYR A 210 -9.28 1.00 -12.43
CA TYR A 210 -8.90 -0.30 -12.95
C TYR A 210 -9.73 -0.69 -14.18
N GLY A 211 -9.03 -0.93 -15.30
CA GLY A 211 -9.59 -1.34 -16.58
C GLY A 211 -9.99 -0.22 -17.53
N VAL A 212 -9.90 1.06 -17.11
CA VAL A 212 -10.24 2.22 -17.98
C VAL A 212 -9.34 2.26 -19.21
N ASP A 213 -8.03 2.06 -19.04
CA ASP A 213 -7.01 2.07 -20.11
C ASP A 213 -7.24 0.98 -21.17
N VAL A 214 -7.77 -0.16 -20.75
CA VAL A 214 -8.10 -1.30 -21.63
C VAL A 214 -9.60 -1.34 -22.02
N LYS A 215 -10.35 -0.25 -21.79
CA LYS A 215 -11.79 -0.13 -22.09
C LYS A 215 -12.62 -1.27 -21.52
N TYR A 216 -12.31 -1.68 -20.28
CA TYR A 216 -12.98 -2.77 -19.57
C TYR A 216 -12.96 -4.11 -20.32
N ARG A 217 -11.85 -4.43 -21.02
CA ARG A 217 -11.70 -5.68 -21.78
C ARG A 217 -12.13 -6.88 -20.95
N THR A 218 -12.86 -7.78 -21.60
CA THR A 218 -13.24 -9.07 -21.00
C THR A 218 -12.07 -10.04 -21.06
N GLY A 219 -11.77 -10.68 -19.94
CA GLY A 219 -10.89 -11.83 -19.84
C GLY A 219 -11.68 -13.09 -19.47
N PHE A 220 -11.05 -14.26 -19.58
CA PHE A 220 -11.66 -15.53 -19.21
C PHE A 220 -10.97 -16.08 -17.96
N VAL A 221 -11.77 -16.39 -16.93
CA VAL A 221 -11.32 -16.94 -15.66
C VAL A 221 -12.14 -18.20 -15.36
N ASN A 222 -11.47 -19.35 -15.29
CA ASN A 222 -12.13 -20.64 -15.06
C ASN A 222 -13.32 -20.88 -16.02
N GLY A 223 -13.16 -20.49 -17.30
CA GLY A 223 -14.18 -20.63 -18.34
C GLY A 223 -15.30 -19.59 -18.32
N ARG A 224 -15.29 -18.64 -17.37
CA ARG A 224 -16.28 -17.55 -17.28
C ARG A 224 -15.71 -16.25 -17.81
N ALA A 225 -16.53 -15.46 -18.49
CA ALA A 225 -16.18 -14.13 -18.97
C ALA A 225 -16.26 -13.12 -17.81
N VAL A 226 -15.17 -12.44 -17.50
CA VAL A 226 -15.08 -11.42 -16.46
C VAL A 226 -14.46 -10.15 -17.06
N ARG A 227 -15.07 -9.00 -16.82
CA ARG A 227 -14.52 -7.72 -17.31
C ARG A 227 -13.38 -7.24 -16.41
N THR A 228 -12.37 -6.67 -17.03
CA THR A 228 -11.31 -5.95 -16.34
C THR A 228 -11.89 -4.63 -15.80
N ARG A 229 -12.64 -4.70 -14.70
CA ARG A 229 -13.34 -3.60 -14.04
C ARG A 229 -13.35 -3.82 -12.54
N MET A 230 -13.19 -2.76 -11.76
CA MET A 230 -13.09 -2.84 -10.29
C MET A 230 -14.25 -3.63 -9.67
N THR A 231 -15.49 -3.30 -10.00
CA THR A 231 -16.69 -3.96 -9.43
C THR A 231 -16.75 -5.46 -9.76
N ASP A 232 -16.43 -5.83 -11.01
CA ASP A 232 -16.45 -7.24 -11.45
C ASP A 232 -15.31 -8.02 -10.76
N MET A 233 -14.11 -7.43 -10.67
CA MET A 233 -12.97 -8.00 -9.95
C MET A 233 -13.29 -8.26 -8.48
N VAL A 234 -13.84 -7.27 -7.79
CA VAL A 234 -14.12 -7.34 -6.34
C VAL A 234 -15.16 -8.43 -6.03
N ARG A 235 -16.16 -8.63 -6.89
CA ARG A 235 -17.11 -9.76 -6.77
C ARG A 235 -16.41 -11.11 -6.84
N GLU A 236 -15.51 -11.29 -7.80
CA GLU A 236 -14.77 -12.54 -7.93
C GLU A 236 -13.83 -12.77 -6.74
N LEU A 237 -13.12 -11.73 -6.28
CA LEU A 237 -12.25 -11.82 -5.10
C LEU A 237 -13.01 -12.25 -3.84
N ALA A 238 -14.22 -11.73 -3.63
CA ALA A 238 -15.07 -12.11 -2.50
C ALA A 238 -15.45 -13.61 -2.48
N THR A 239 -15.40 -14.29 -3.63
CA THR A 239 -15.69 -15.74 -3.69
C THR A 239 -14.57 -16.62 -3.13
N LEU A 240 -13.38 -16.08 -2.93
CA LEU A 240 -12.18 -16.82 -2.54
C LEU A 240 -12.06 -17.10 -1.03
N GLY A 241 -13.04 -16.70 -0.23
CA GLY A 241 -13.07 -16.99 1.21
C GLY A 241 -12.23 -16.05 2.07
N MET A 242 -11.74 -14.94 1.50
CA MET A 242 -10.91 -13.95 2.17
C MET A 242 -11.66 -12.64 2.40
N TRP A 243 -11.17 -11.83 3.32
CA TRP A 243 -11.51 -10.41 3.41
C TRP A 243 -10.86 -9.66 2.26
N VAL A 244 -11.60 -8.75 1.62
CA VAL A 244 -11.13 -7.91 0.52
C VAL A 244 -11.26 -6.46 0.94
N ARG A 245 -10.13 -5.77 1.12
CA ARG A 245 -10.06 -4.34 1.49
C ARG A 245 -9.63 -3.51 0.30
N LEU A 246 -10.31 -2.39 0.06
CA LEU A 246 -10.02 -1.48 -1.04
C LEU A 246 -9.26 -0.25 -0.55
N HIS A 247 -8.07 -0.02 -1.10
CA HIS A 247 -7.26 1.16 -0.85
C HIS A 247 -7.17 2.06 -2.08
N TYR A 248 -6.89 3.35 -1.85
CA TYR A 248 -6.61 4.33 -2.90
C TYR A 248 -7.75 4.45 -3.93
N VAL A 249 -8.96 4.55 -3.44
CA VAL A 249 -10.17 4.67 -4.26
C VAL A 249 -10.45 6.15 -4.54
N TYR A 250 -10.51 6.52 -5.80
CA TYR A 250 -10.89 7.88 -6.19
C TYR A 250 -12.42 8.02 -6.18
N PRO A 251 -12.99 9.17 -5.76
CA PRO A 251 -14.43 9.32 -5.61
C PRO A 251 -15.17 9.46 -6.95
N TYR A 252 -15.05 8.47 -7.84
CA TYR A 252 -15.84 8.38 -9.07
C TYR A 252 -17.22 7.76 -8.83
N PRO A 253 -18.19 8.03 -9.73
CA PRO A 253 -19.51 7.37 -9.64
C PRO A 253 -19.46 5.84 -9.66
N SER A 254 -18.46 5.23 -10.30
CA SER A 254 -18.26 3.77 -10.34
C SER A 254 -18.03 3.15 -8.97
N VAL A 255 -17.60 3.93 -7.97
CA VAL A 255 -17.41 3.48 -6.59
C VAL A 255 -18.76 3.19 -5.92
N ASP A 256 -19.82 3.92 -6.29
CA ASP A 256 -21.15 3.72 -5.73
C ASP A 256 -21.68 2.29 -5.98
N GLU A 257 -21.22 1.62 -7.06
CA GLU A 257 -21.59 0.25 -7.39
C GLU A 257 -20.94 -0.82 -6.46
N VAL A 258 -19.85 -0.47 -5.79
CA VAL A 258 -19.13 -1.39 -4.89
C VAL A 258 -19.71 -1.36 -3.48
N ILE A 259 -20.28 -0.24 -3.07
CA ILE A 259 -20.80 -0.05 -1.70
C ILE A 259 -21.84 -1.11 -1.30
N PRO A 260 -22.85 -1.46 -2.14
CA PRO A 260 -23.80 -2.52 -1.80
C PRO A 260 -23.14 -3.89 -1.55
N LEU A 261 -22.04 -4.20 -2.27
CA LEU A 261 -21.31 -5.48 -2.12
C LEU A 261 -20.66 -5.62 -0.73
N MET A 262 -20.43 -4.52 -0.04
CA MET A 262 -19.83 -4.52 1.30
C MET A 262 -20.79 -5.06 2.39
N ASN A 263 -22.10 -5.09 2.11
CA ASN A 263 -23.09 -5.68 3.02
C ASN A 263 -23.17 -7.20 2.90
N GLU A 264 -22.59 -7.78 1.87
CA GLU A 264 -22.72 -9.18 1.54
C GLU A 264 -21.55 -10.00 2.08
N THR A 265 -21.81 -11.22 2.49
CA THR A 265 -20.78 -12.23 2.78
C THR A 265 -21.06 -13.41 1.84
N HIS A 266 -20.06 -13.78 1.04
CA HIS A 266 -20.17 -14.92 0.15
C HIS A 266 -20.28 -16.24 0.92
N ALA A 267 -20.86 -17.27 0.32
CA ALA A 267 -21.00 -18.61 0.94
C ALA A 267 -19.64 -19.23 1.35
N SER A 268 -18.54 -18.84 0.72
CA SER A 268 -17.18 -19.23 1.11
C SER A 268 -16.69 -18.57 2.41
N GLY A 269 -17.44 -17.61 2.98
CA GLY A 269 -17.02 -16.77 4.11
C GLY A 269 -16.26 -15.50 3.70
N GLY A 270 -15.88 -15.36 2.40
CA GLY A 270 -15.23 -14.16 1.89
C GLY A 270 -16.19 -12.99 1.73
N ARG A 271 -15.67 -11.78 1.84
CA ARG A 271 -16.46 -10.55 1.70
C ARG A 271 -15.60 -9.36 1.32
N VAL A 272 -16.24 -8.39 0.65
CA VAL A 272 -15.70 -7.03 0.55
C VAL A 272 -15.92 -6.34 1.89
N LEU A 273 -14.84 -5.85 2.50
CA LEU A 273 -14.96 -5.18 3.79
C LEU A 273 -15.71 -3.86 3.67
N PRO A 274 -16.52 -3.48 4.67
CA PRO A 274 -17.16 -2.16 4.74
C PRO A 274 -16.12 -1.09 5.10
N TYR A 275 -15.16 -0.90 4.21
CA TYR A 275 -14.01 -0.02 4.37
C TYR A 275 -13.65 0.60 3.02
N LEU A 276 -13.52 1.92 2.98
CA LEU A 276 -13.20 2.66 1.78
C LEU A 276 -12.14 3.73 2.10
N ASP A 277 -10.98 3.59 1.47
CA ASP A 277 -9.90 4.59 1.56
C ASP A 277 -10.00 5.54 0.36
N VAL A 278 -10.54 6.73 0.62
CA VAL A 278 -10.83 7.77 -0.39
C VAL A 278 -10.10 9.05 -0.06
N PRO A 279 -9.01 9.40 -0.73
CA PRO A 279 -8.30 10.64 -0.50
C PRO A 279 -9.07 11.85 -1.07
N PHE A 280 -9.84 12.55 -0.25
CA PHE A 280 -10.56 13.76 -0.66
C PHE A 280 -9.64 14.95 -0.91
N GLN A 281 -8.52 15.02 -0.23
CA GLN A 281 -7.45 16.02 -0.32
C GLN A 281 -7.79 17.39 0.26
N HIS A 282 -8.97 17.96 -0.02
CA HIS A 282 -9.45 19.24 0.49
C HIS A 282 -10.98 19.32 0.47
N ALA A 283 -11.57 20.37 1.04
CA ALA A 283 -13.01 20.66 1.01
C ALA A 283 -13.34 21.88 0.16
N SER A 284 -12.52 22.94 0.12
CA SER A 284 -12.77 24.12 -0.70
C SER A 284 -12.85 23.78 -2.19
N PRO A 285 -13.94 24.14 -2.90
CA PRO A 285 -14.07 23.92 -4.35
C PRO A 285 -12.95 24.62 -5.16
N ARG A 286 -12.50 25.79 -4.72
CA ARG A 286 -11.42 26.54 -5.36
C ARG A 286 -10.10 25.80 -5.24
N ILE A 287 -9.75 25.34 -4.05
CA ILE A 287 -8.51 24.58 -3.82
C ILE A 287 -8.54 23.26 -4.56
N LEU A 288 -9.65 22.51 -4.54
CA LEU A 288 -9.81 21.27 -5.32
C LEU A 288 -9.62 21.52 -6.83
N LYS A 289 -10.11 22.64 -7.36
CA LYS A 289 -9.89 23.04 -8.75
C LYS A 289 -8.41 23.32 -9.03
N LEU A 290 -7.72 24.02 -8.13
CA LEU A 290 -6.27 24.27 -8.24
C LEU A 290 -5.47 22.95 -8.14
N MET A 291 -5.90 22.01 -7.32
CA MET A 291 -5.35 20.65 -7.22
C MET A 291 -5.63 19.78 -8.46
N LYS A 292 -6.46 20.26 -9.41
CA LYS A 292 -6.98 19.48 -10.55
C LYS A 292 -7.64 18.18 -10.11
N ARG A 293 -8.47 18.26 -9.04
CA ARG A 293 -9.28 17.14 -8.59
C ARG A 293 -10.60 17.10 -9.35
N PRO A 294 -11.01 15.92 -9.92
CA PRO A 294 -12.24 15.82 -10.72
C PRO A 294 -13.52 15.85 -9.88
N ALA A 295 -13.45 15.56 -8.58
CA ALA A 295 -14.60 15.58 -7.68
C ALA A 295 -14.75 16.95 -7.03
N SER A 296 -15.98 17.48 -6.94
CA SER A 296 -16.30 18.69 -6.16
C SER A 296 -16.66 18.32 -4.72
N SER A 297 -16.29 19.17 -3.76
CA SER A 297 -16.55 18.98 -2.33
C SER A 297 -18.04 18.91 -1.99
N GLU A 298 -18.88 19.73 -2.62
CA GLU A 298 -20.34 19.77 -2.37
C GLU A 298 -20.99 18.40 -2.58
N ARG A 299 -20.54 17.66 -3.58
CA ARG A 299 -21.01 16.30 -3.85
C ARG A 299 -20.37 15.24 -2.94
N ASN A 300 -19.25 15.53 -2.31
CA ASN A 300 -18.58 14.57 -1.45
C ASN A 300 -19.37 14.28 -0.17
N LEU A 301 -19.95 15.31 0.48
CA LEU A 301 -20.80 15.11 1.65
C LEU A 301 -22.06 14.31 1.31
N ASP A 302 -22.72 14.63 0.21
CA ASP A 302 -23.92 13.89 -0.25
C ASP A 302 -23.59 12.45 -0.56
N ARG A 303 -22.45 12.20 -1.18
CA ARG A 303 -21.99 10.82 -1.45
C ARG A 303 -21.65 10.08 -0.17
N ILE A 304 -20.97 10.70 0.78
CA ILE A 304 -20.68 10.09 2.10
C ILE A 304 -21.97 9.69 2.79
N ARG A 305 -23.01 10.54 2.76
CA ARG A 305 -24.33 10.23 3.31
C ARG A 305 -24.97 9.04 2.58
N ALA A 306 -25.01 9.07 1.24
CA ALA A 306 -25.56 7.99 0.41
C ALA A 306 -24.82 6.67 0.61
N TRP A 307 -23.49 6.69 0.71
CA TRP A 307 -22.69 5.51 0.99
C TRP A 307 -23.01 4.89 2.36
N ARG A 308 -23.16 5.73 3.40
CA ARG A 308 -23.54 5.27 4.74
C ARG A 308 -24.99 4.78 4.82
N GLU A 309 -25.88 5.35 4.03
CA GLU A 309 -27.25 4.86 3.89
C GLU A 309 -27.25 3.46 3.23
N ALA A 310 -26.46 3.29 2.16
CA ALA A 310 -26.32 2.01 1.47
C ALA A 310 -25.54 0.96 2.27
N CYS A 311 -24.56 1.37 3.09
CA CYS A 311 -23.75 0.51 3.94
C CYS A 311 -23.55 1.18 5.33
N PRO A 312 -24.43 0.91 6.31
CA PRO A 312 -24.39 1.58 7.63
C PRO A 312 -23.11 1.35 8.44
N ASP A 313 -22.43 0.21 8.22
CA ASP A 313 -21.18 -0.13 8.90
C ASP A 313 -19.94 0.39 8.15
N LEU A 314 -20.11 1.17 7.09
CA LEU A 314 -19.01 1.67 6.26
C LEU A 314 -18.06 2.54 7.08
N THR A 315 -16.81 2.14 7.09
CA THR A 315 -15.67 2.93 7.57
C THR A 315 -15.06 3.69 6.41
N ILE A 316 -14.94 4.99 6.52
CA ILE A 316 -14.33 5.86 5.51
C ILE A 316 -13.01 6.39 6.04
N ARG A 317 -11.93 5.99 5.38
CA ARG A 317 -10.60 6.55 5.54
C ARG A 317 -10.36 7.63 4.50
N SER A 318 -9.67 8.69 4.88
CA SER A 318 -9.32 9.77 3.95
C SER A 318 -7.98 10.42 4.27
N THR A 319 -7.46 11.10 3.28
CA THR A 319 -6.23 11.90 3.38
C THR A 319 -6.51 13.32 2.88
N PHE A 320 -5.95 14.30 3.59
CA PHE A 320 -6.07 15.73 3.28
C PHE A 320 -4.70 16.40 3.25
N ILE A 321 -4.64 17.54 2.56
CA ILE A 321 -3.47 18.41 2.48
C ILE A 321 -3.89 19.78 3.01
N ALA A 322 -3.17 20.27 4.01
CA ALA A 322 -3.33 21.61 4.56
C ALA A 322 -2.19 22.53 4.11
N GLY A 323 -2.49 23.81 3.90
CA GLY A 323 -1.53 24.80 3.46
C GLY A 323 -1.12 24.66 2.00
N PHE A 324 -2.04 24.22 1.14
CA PHE A 324 -1.84 24.22 -0.31
C PHE A 324 -1.61 25.66 -0.83
N PRO A 325 -0.75 25.90 -1.85
CA PRO A 325 -0.50 27.24 -2.35
C PRO A 325 -1.79 28.01 -2.67
N GLY A 326 -1.91 29.21 -2.12
CA GLY A 326 -3.08 30.06 -2.22
C GLY A 326 -4.23 29.72 -1.27
N GLU A 327 -4.12 28.71 -0.40
CA GLU A 327 -5.15 28.38 0.60
C GLU A 327 -5.29 29.52 1.62
N THR A 328 -6.51 30.07 1.75
CA THR A 328 -6.83 31.12 2.75
C THR A 328 -7.22 30.50 4.08
N GLU A 329 -7.32 31.30 5.13
CA GLU A 329 -7.78 30.85 6.44
C GLU A 329 -9.26 30.45 6.40
N GLU A 330 -10.09 31.15 5.64
CA GLU A 330 -11.50 30.84 5.45
C GLU A 330 -11.67 29.48 4.77
N GLU A 331 -10.86 29.15 3.76
CA GLU A 331 -10.89 27.85 3.08
C GLU A 331 -10.37 26.71 3.95
N PHE A 332 -9.40 27.00 4.81
CA PHE A 332 -8.99 26.05 5.83
C PHE A 332 -10.10 25.84 6.87
N GLN A 333 -10.84 26.87 7.26
CA GLN A 333 -12.01 26.72 8.13
C GLN A 333 -13.11 25.87 7.46
N GLU A 334 -13.41 26.08 6.16
CA GLU A 334 -14.30 25.20 5.38
C GLU A 334 -13.87 23.72 5.45
N LEU A 335 -12.55 23.46 5.44
CA LEU A 335 -12.03 22.12 5.58
C LEU A 335 -12.29 21.52 6.96
N LEU A 336 -12.16 22.29 8.04
CA LEU A 336 -12.50 21.85 9.40
C LEU A 336 -14.02 21.61 9.54
N ASP A 337 -14.85 22.48 8.98
CA ASP A 337 -16.31 22.34 8.98
C ASP A 337 -16.75 21.08 8.22
N PHE A 338 -16.11 20.81 7.09
CA PHE A 338 -16.31 19.57 6.34
C PHE A 338 -16.00 18.32 7.19
N LEU A 339 -14.92 18.30 7.97
CA LEU A 339 -14.62 17.18 8.87
C LEU A 339 -15.73 16.96 9.91
N VAL A 340 -16.18 18.04 10.51
CA VAL A 340 -17.23 18.00 11.54
C VAL A 340 -18.54 17.47 10.96
N GLU A 341 -18.88 17.82 9.72
CA GLU A 341 -20.09 17.33 9.05
C GLU A 341 -19.91 15.91 8.51
N ALA A 342 -18.79 15.62 7.85
CA ALA A 342 -18.52 14.33 7.24
C ALA A 342 -18.34 13.20 8.26
N GLN A 343 -17.89 13.51 9.49
CA GLN A 343 -17.67 12.52 10.55
C GLN A 343 -16.88 11.30 10.03
N LEU A 344 -15.74 11.56 9.39
CA LEU A 344 -14.91 10.48 8.82
C LEU A 344 -14.27 9.64 9.94
N ASP A 345 -14.02 8.36 9.65
CA ASP A 345 -13.58 7.40 10.66
C ASP A 345 -12.07 7.44 10.90
N ARG A 346 -11.30 7.40 9.83
CA ARG A 346 -9.84 7.39 9.84
C ARG A 346 -9.32 8.47 8.91
N VAL A 347 -8.58 9.43 9.43
CA VAL A 347 -8.12 10.57 8.61
C VAL A 347 -6.68 10.92 8.96
N GLY A 348 -5.87 11.10 7.90
CA GLY A 348 -4.56 11.73 7.97
C GLY A 348 -4.57 13.09 7.28
N CYS A 349 -3.83 14.05 7.82
CA CYS A 349 -3.56 15.33 7.20
C CYS A 349 -2.06 15.55 7.08
N PHE A 350 -1.64 16.01 5.90
CA PHE A 350 -0.25 16.35 5.63
C PHE A 350 -0.12 17.84 5.33
N ALA A 351 0.94 18.45 5.81
CA ALA A 351 1.33 19.77 5.32
C ALA A 351 1.67 19.67 3.82
N TYR A 352 1.27 20.66 3.03
CA TYR A 352 1.69 20.71 1.65
C TYR A 352 3.22 20.67 1.55
N SER A 353 3.74 19.70 0.81
CA SER A 353 5.18 19.55 0.52
C SER A 353 5.43 20.00 -0.93
N PRO A 354 6.32 20.98 -1.16
CA PRO A 354 6.64 21.44 -2.51
C PRO A 354 7.59 20.47 -3.23
N VAL A 355 7.10 19.26 -3.48
CA VAL A 355 7.86 18.20 -4.15
C VAL A 355 8.35 18.68 -5.51
N GLU A 356 9.63 18.47 -5.82
CA GLU A 356 10.24 18.86 -7.09
C GLU A 356 9.48 18.24 -8.28
N GLY A 357 9.18 19.06 -9.28
CA GLY A 357 8.40 18.66 -10.47
C GLY A 357 6.88 18.74 -10.30
N ALA A 358 6.37 19.04 -9.10
CA ALA A 358 4.95 19.27 -8.88
C ALA A 358 4.55 20.67 -9.38
N THR A 359 3.57 20.73 -10.30
CA THR A 359 3.16 22.02 -10.91
C THR A 359 2.49 22.98 -9.92
N ALA A 360 2.05 22.49 -8.76
CA ALA A 360 1.53 23.35 -7.70
C ALA A 360 2.58 24.30 -7.11
N ASN A 361 3.87 24.00 -7.27
CA ASN A 361 4.96 24.86 -6.80
C ASN A 361 5.01 26.19 -7.55
N GLU A 362 4.41 26.27 -8.75
CA GLU A 362 4.33 27.47 -9.58
C GLU A 362 3.10 28.34 -9.25
N LEU A 363 2.22 27.88 -8.38
CA LEU A 363 1.04 28.64 -7.97
C LEU A 363 1.44 29.82 -7.08
N PRO A 364 0.72 30.96 -7.17
CA PRO A 364 0.96 32.13 -6.34
C PRO A 364 0.59 31.86 -4.87
N ASP A 365 1.04 32.76 -4.00
CA ASP A 365 0.69 32.82 -2.59
C ASP A 365 1.02 31.51 -1.82
N PRO A 366 2.29 31.06 -1.81
CA PRO A 366 2.69 29.89 -1.05
C PRO A 366 2.46 30.13 0.45
N VAL A 367 1.81 29.15 1.10
CA VAL A 367 1.56 29.22 2.55
C VAL A 367 2.87 28.94 3.29
N PRO A 368 3.30 29.79 4.23
CA PRO A 368 4.50 29.56 5.03
C PRO A 368 4.48 28.22 5.78
N GLU A 369 5.64 27.61 5.99
CA GLU A 369 5.75 26.27 6.60
C GLU A 369 5.16 26.23 8.00
N GLU A 370 5.39 27.25 8.81
CA GLU A 370 4.84 27.36 10.17
C GLU A 370 3.30 27.34 10.16
N ILE A 371 2.69 28.03 9.20
CA ILE A 371 1.22 28.06 9.04
C ILE A 371 0.72 26.69 8.53
N ARG A 372 1.44 26.05 7.61
CA ARG A 372 1.07 24.69 7.15
C ARG A 372 1.05 23.70 8.31
N ASN A 373 2.09 23.71 9.15
CA ASN A 373 2.21 22.83 10.30
C ASN A 373 1.17 23.13 11.38
N GLU A 374 0.88 24.42 11.63
CA GLU A 374 -0.17 24.86 12.55
C GLU A 374 -1.55 24.38 12.07
N ARG A 375 -1.86 24.49 10.78
CA ARG A 375 -3.11 24.00 10.19
C ARG A 375 -3.24 22.49 10.33
N VAL A 376 -2.18 21.72 10.08
CA VAL A 376 -2.18 20.27 10.32
C VAL A 376 -2.49 19.94 11.78
N ALA A 377 -1.88 20.65 12.73
CA ALA A 377 -2.15 20.41 14.16
C ALA A 377 -3.60 20.69 14.53
N ARG A 378 -4.18 21.80 14.05
CA ARG A 378 -5.63 22.14 14.25
C ARG A 378 -6.54 21.10 13.61
N PHE A 379 -6.22 20.69 12.39
CA PHE A 379 -6.97 19.67 11.67
C PHE A 379 -6.99 18.34 12.45
N MET A 380 -5.82 17.87 12.89
CA MET A 380 -5.70 16.61 13.62
C MET A 380 -6.38 16.66 14.99
N ALA A 381 -6.37 17.80 15.68
CA ALA A 381 -7.12 17.97 16.94
C ALA A 381 -8.64 17.81 16.75
N VAL A 382 -9.19 18.39 15.67
CA VAL A 382 -10.61 18.20 15.32
C VAL A 382 -10.89 16.73 15.01
N GLN A 383 -10.06 16.10 14.18
CA GLN A 383 -10.22 14.71 13.79
C GLN A 383 -10.09 13.74 14.98
N GLU A 384 -9.18 13.99 15.90
CA GLU A 384 -9.02 13.17 17.11
C GLU A 384 -10.32 13.17 17.94
N SER A 385 -10.95 14.33 18.09
CA SER A 385 -12.26 14.45 18.78
C SER A 385 -13.35 13.64 18.08
N ILE A 386 -13.39 13.65 16.73
CA ILE A 386 -14.34 12.89 15.92
C ILE A 386 -14.08 11.39 16.08
N SER A 387 -12.83 10.96 15.93
CA SER A 387 -12.42 9.56 16.04
C SER A 387 -12.80 8.99 17.42
N ARG A 388 -12.46 9.69 18.49
CA ARG A 388 -12.81 9.31 19.87
C ARG A 388 -14.32 9.09 20.05
N LYS A 389 -15.14 9.99 19.55
CA LYS A 389 -16.62 9.87 19.61
C LYS A 389 -17.14 8.68 18.79
N ARG A 390 -16.54 8.42 17.64
CA ARG A 390 -16.94 7.30 16.77
C ARG A 390 -16.54 5.96 17.36
N LEU A 391 -15.33 5.84 17.88
CA LEU A 391 -14.84 4.61 18.53
C LEU A 391 -15.60 4.31 19.83
N ALA A 392 -15.94 5.31 20.62
CA ALA A 392 -16.78 5.14 21.82
C ALA A 392 -18.14 4.50 21.52
N LYS A 393 -18.72 4.72 20.32
CA LYS A 393 -19.98 4.07 19.90
C LYS A 393 -19.83 2.57 19.62
N LYS A 394 -18.60 2.04 19.53
CA LYS A 394 -18.32 0.61 19.35
C LYS A 394 -18.28 -0.14 20.69
N VAL A 395 -18.13 0.56 21.81
CA VAL A 395 -18.13 -0.05 23.15
C VAL A 395 -19.46 -0.78 23.39
N GLY A 396 -19.39 -2.00 23.90
CA GLY A 396 -20.52 -2.93 24.09
C GLY A 396 -20.90 -3.74 22.85
N LYS A 397 -20.44 -3.38 21.66
CA LYS A 397 -20.70 -4.14 20.43
C LYS A 397 -19.75 -5.34 20.29
N VAL A 398 -20.21 -6.36 19.58
CA VAL A 398 -19.38 -7.50 19.14
C VAL A 398 -18.94 -7.27 17.71
N VAL A 399 -17.64 -7.24 17.47
CA VAL A 399 -17.04 -7.04 16.14
C VAL A 399 -16.20 -8.26 15.74
N LYS A 400 -16.11 -8.53 14.44
CA LYS A 400 -15.20 -9.53 13.90
C LYS A 400 -13.81 -8.93 13.76
N CYS A 401 -12.79 -9.62 14.28
CA CYS A 401 -11.40 -9.21 14.25
C CYS A 401 -10.51 -10.30 13.66
N LEU A 402 -9.55 -9.92 12.84
CA LEU A 402 -8.47 -10.76 12.35
C LEU A 402 -7.28 -10.62 13.31
N VAL A 403 -6.82 -11.73 13.85
CA VAL A 403 -5.71 -11.77 14.83
C VAL A 403 -4.38 -11.57 14.12
N ASP A 404 -3.65 -10.52 14.50
CA ASP A 404 -2.32 -10.20 13.97
C ASP A 404 -1.20 -10.72 14.87
N GLU A 405 -1.41 -10.68 16.21
CA GLU A 405 -0.42 -11.15 17.19
C GLU A 405 -1.09 -11.90 18.35
N VAL A 406 -0.36 -12.88 18.89
CA VAL A 406 -0.76 -13.64 20.09
C VAL A 406 0.40 -13.68 21.06
N ASN A 407 0.16 -13.29 22.31
CA ASN A 407 1.14 -13.34 23.39
C ASN A 407 0.52 -13.91 24.69
N VAL A 408 1.30 -13.90 25.79
CA VAL A 408 0.85 -14.44 27.08
C VAL A 408 -0.23 -13.61 27.75
N ASP A 409 -0.28 -12.32 27.46
CA ASP A 409 -1.18 -11.34 28.07
C ASP A 409 -2.45 -11.10 27.22
N GLY A 410 -2.54 -11.74 26.04
CA GLY A 410 -3.66 -11.60 25.12
C GLY A 410 -3.23 -11.56 23.66
N GLY A 411 -3.75 -10.63 22.88
CA GLY A 411 -3.39 -10.47 21.49
C GLY A 411 -3.74 -9.12 20.91
N ILE A 412 -3.21 -8.88 19.73
CA ILE A 412 -3.52 -7.73 18.90
C ILE A 412 -4.26 -8.24 17.68
N ALA A 413 -5.36 -7.57 17.34
CA ALA A 413 -6.17 -7.91 16.18
C ALA A 413 -6.64 -6.64 15.48
N ARG A 414 -7.17 -6.77 14.28
CA ARG A 414 -7.80 -5.66 13.55
C ARG A 414 -9.26 -5.99 13.24
N SER A 415 -10.12 -5.01 13.43
CA SER A 415 -11.51 -5.14 12.99
C SER A 415 -11.61 -4.95 11.46
N MET A 416 -12.79 -5.21 10.90
CA MET A 416 -13.06 -4.89 9.48
C MET A 416 -12.89 -3.39 9.16
N ALA A 417 -12.89 -2.54 10.17
CA ALA A 417 -12.73 -1.09 10.07
C ALA A 417 -11.26 -0.62 10.06
N ASP A 418 -10.30 -1.54 10.23
CA ASP A 418 -8.90 -1.18 10.48
C ASP A 418 -7.97 -1.90 9.52
N ALA A 419 -7.25 -1.13 8.69
CA ALA A 419 -6.22 -1.64 7.80
C ALA A 419 -4.90 -1.86 8.58
N PRO A 420 -4.07 -2.86 8.20
CA PRO A 420 -2.79 -3.08 8.86
C PRO A 420 -1.87 -1.88 8.69
N GLU A 421 -1.05 -1.61 9.71
CA GLU A 421 0.03 -0.62 9.75
C GLU A 421 -0.41 0.86 9.76
N ILE A 422 -1.63 1.18 9.33
CA ILE A 422 -2.07 2.58 9.12
C ILE A 422 -3.30 3.00 9.93
N ASP A 423 -4.05 2.06 10.49
CA ASP A 423 -5.23 2.33 11.31
C ASP A 423 -5.03 1.80 12.74
N GLY A 424 -6.08 1.80 13.55
CA GLY A 424 -6.02 1.35 14.94
C GLY A 424 -6.03 -0.18 15.09
N SER A 425 -5.77 -0.60 16.31
CA SER A 425 -5.75 -1.99 16.73
C SER A 425 -6.90 -2.31 17.68
N VAL A 426 -7.19 -3.60 17.83
CA VAL A 426 -8.07 -4.14 18.87
C VAL A 426 -7.21 -4.98 19.81
N PHE A 427 -6.99 -4.47 21.01
CA PHE A 427 -6.26 -5.19 22.06
C PHE A 427 -7.21 -6.16 22.77
N ILE A 428 -6.90 -7.45 22.74
CA ILE A 428 -7.75 -8.52 23.29
C ILE A 428 -7.11 -9.04 24.58
N SER A 429 -7.87 -9.00 25.67
CA SER A 429 -7.43 -9.49 26.98
C SER A 429 -7.32 -11.00 27.02
N ALA A 430 -6.29 -11.52 27.72
CA ALA A 430 -6.12 -12.95 28.00
C ALA A 430 -6.92 -13.43 29.22
N ALA A 431 -7.73 -12.57 29.84
CA ALA A 431 -8.40 -12.85 31.12
C ALA A 431 -9.31 -14.09 31.11
N GLU A 432 -9.71 -14.56 29.93
CA GLU A 432 -10.51 -15.77 29.78
C GLU A 432 -9.76 -16.92 29.07
N LYS A 433 -9.93 -18.15 29.57
CA LYS A 433 -9.28 -19.37 29.05
C LYS A 433 -9.39 -19.68 27.54
N PRO A 434 -10.37 -19.16 26.75
CA PRO A 434 -10.46 -19.42 25.32
C PRO A 434 -9.29 -18.83 24.50
N TRP A 435 -8.63 -17.76 24.95
CA TRP A 435 -7.60 -17.06 24.19
C TRP A 435 -6.42 -17.96 23.75
N LYS A 436 -6.01 -18.91 24.58
CA LYS A 436 -4.92 -19.86 24.25
C LYS A 436 -5.19 -20.78 23.05
N ARG A 437 -6.41 -20.75 22.49
CA ARG A 437 -6.81 -21.56 21.33
C ARG A 437 -6.66 -20.80 20.01
N TYR A 438 -6.50 -19.47 20.04
CA TYR A 438 -6.43 -18.65 18.84
C TYR A 438 -4.99 -18.55 18.33
N LYS A 439 -4.88 -18.36 17.00
CA LYS A 439 -3.64 -18.23 16.26
C LYS A 439 -3.68 -16.96 15.42
N VAL A 440 -2.50 -16.47 15.06
CA VAL A 440 -2.36 -15.42 14.04
C VAL A 440 -3.08 -15.86 12.75
N GLY A 441 -3.92 -14.99 12.22
CA GLY A 441 -4.77 -15.26 11.05
C GLY A 441 -6.15 -15.83 11.36
N ASP A 442 -6.49 -16.11 12.62
CA ASP A 442 -7.86 -16.48 12.99
C ASP A 442 -8.78 -15.26 12.98
N ILE A 443 -10.04 -15.47 12.58
CA ILE A 443 -11.09 -14.44 12.68
C ILE A 443 -11.93 -14.75 13.92
N VAL A 444 -11.87 -13.84 14.88
CA VAL A 444 -12.53 -13.98 16.18
C VAL A 444 -13.64 -12.92 16.35
N SER A 445 -14.62 -13.22 17.20
CA SER A 445 -15.61 -12.24 17.65
C SER A 445 -15.12 -11.62 18.95
N VAL A 446 -15.05 -10.30 19.01
CA VAL A 446 -14.57 -9.54 20.17
C VAL A 446 -15.66 -8.59 20.63
N ARG A 447 -16.01 -8.65 21.91
CA ARG A 447 -16.86 -7.67 22.58
C ARG A 447 -16.01 -6.51 23.02
N ILE A 448 -16.25 -5.35 22.46
CA ILE A 448 -15.49 -4.12 22.79
C ILE A 448 -15.87 -3.63 24.19
N THR A 449 -14.87 -3.46 25.03
CA THR A 449 -15.01 -3.02 26.43
C THR A 449 -14.49 -1.60 26.67
N GLY A 450 -13.62 -1.09 25.77
CA GLY A 450 -13.03 0.25 25.87
C GLY A 450 -12.58 0.79 24.52
N SER A 451 -12.34 2.09 24.48
CA SER A 451 -11.78 2.79 23.29
C SER A 451 -11.07 4.06 23.70
N ASP A 452 -10.09 4.48 22.92
CA ASP A 452 -9.53 5.85 22.94
C ASP A 452 -9.78 6.58 21.61
N SER A 453 -8.83 7.42 21.16
CA SER A 453 -8.92 8.12 19.87
C SER A 453 -8.45 7.28 18.68
N HIS A 454 -7.79 6.15 18.90
CA HIS A 454 -7.18 5.34 17.85
C HIS A 454 -7.55 3.87 17.95
N ASP A 455 -7.55 3.32 19.17
CA ASP A 455 -7.59 1.89 19.44
C ASP A 455 -8.85 1.46 20.20
N LEU A 456 -9.07 0.15 20.21
CA LEU A 456 -10.15 -0.51 20.92
C LEU A 456 -9.59 -1.59 21.87
N TRP A 457 -10.30 -1.85 22.96
CA TRP A 457 -10.03 -2.95 23.87
C TRP A 457 -11.25 -3.87 23.95
N GLY A 458 -11.03 -5.14 24.12
CA GLY A 458 -12.13 -6.08 24.22
C GLY A 458 -11.76 -7.47 24.68
N ASP A 459 -12.79 -8.27 24.86
CA ASP A 459 -12.70 -9.67 25.25
C ASP A 459 -13.32 -10.55 24.16
N VAL A 460 -12.82 -11.78 24.01
CA VAL A 460 -13.40 -12.74 23.06
C VAL A 460 -14.84 -13.04 23.49
N ALA A 461 -15.80 -12.89 22.54
CA ALA A 461 -17.24 -13.03 22.79
C ALA A 461 -17.72 -14.49 22.59
#